data_73448eb94c7343d392940e85d38fc7e0
#
_entry.id   73448eb94c7343d392940e85d38fc7e0
#
_cell.length_a   1.000
_cell.length_b   1.000
_cell.length_c   1.000
_cell.angle_alpha   90.00
_cell.angle_beta   90.00
_cell.angle_gamma   90.00
#
_symmetry.space_group_name_H-M   'P 1'
#
loop_
_entity.id
_entity.type
_entity.pdbx_description
1 polymer ?
#
loop_
_entity_poly.entity_id
_entity_poly.type
_entity_poly.pdbx_seq_one_letter_code
_entity_poly.pdbx_strand_id
1 'polypeptide(L)'
;LCSITILQLTHINEKRRNISKREFIIFHKSRSSIIGIRRDGFINIYSNETMNTLKNEKLLNSFTTGENLKIKYKKRKQLFKFQNKHIIIVDSLCVYPNKQIQNSVILLQNSPKINLARLLEMVKPQQIIADGTNYRSYIQRWKETCKKKKTPFHNTNVDGAYIIK
;
A
#
# COMPACT_ATOMS: atom_id res chain seq x y z
N LEU A 1 -14.91 -29.49 -29.64
CA LEU A 1 -15.17 -29.87 -28.23
C LEU A 1 -13.93 -29.69 -27.34
N CYS A 2 -12.74 -30.21 -27.74
CA CYS A 2 -11.50 -30.10 -26.92
C CYS A 2 -11.05 -28.65 -26.66
N SER A 3 -11.22 -27.72 -27.59
CA SER A 3 -10.80 -26.32 -27.42
C SER A 3 -11.65 -25.56 -26.35
N ILE A 4 -12.94 -25.85 -26.26
CA ILE A 4 -13.83 -25.24 -25.29
C ILE A 4 -13.53 -25.75 -23.89
N THR A 5 -13.24 -27.04 -23.73
CA THR A 5 -12.87 -27.62 -22.43
C THR A 5 -11.53 -27.08 -21.92
N ILE A 6 -10.55 -26.87 -22.80
CA ILE A 6 -9.25 -26.26 -22.45
C ILE A 6 -9.45 -24.80 -21.98
N LEU A 7 -10.26 -24.01 -22.70
CA LEU A 7 -10.60 -22.63 -22.30
C LEU A 7 -11.31 -22.57 -20.94
N GLN A 8 -12.23 -23.48 -20.67
CA GLN A 8 -12.91 -23.55 -19.37
C GLN A 8 -11.94 -23.94 -18.25
N LEU A 9 -11.05 -24.89 -18.47
CA LEU A 9 -10.03 -25.30 -17.48
C LEU A 9 -9.05 -24.18 -17.18
N THR A 10 -8.57 -23.45 -18.19
CA THR A 10 -7.69 -22.29 -17.99
C THR A 10 -8.38 -21.18 -17.20
N HIS A 11 -9.63 -20.87 -17.53
CA HIS A 11 -10.43 -19.86 -16.81
C HIS A 11 -10.66 -20.24 -15.33
N ILE A 12 -10.98 -21.51 -15.06
CA ILE A 12 -11.15 -22.02 -13.70
C ILE A 12 -9.83 -21.93 -12.91
N ASN A 13 -8.71 -22.29 -13.53
CA ASN A 13 -7.40 -22.22 -12.90
C ASN A 13 -6.97 -20.79 -12.60
N GLU A 14 -7.19 -19.85 -13.51
CA GLU A 14 -6.94 -18.43 -13.29
C GLU A 14 -7.80 -17.87 -12.16
N LYS A 15 -9.09 -18.20 -12.12
CA LYS A 15 -9.99 -17.82 -11.05
C LYS A 15 -9.53 -18.35 -9.69
N ARG A 16 -9.11 -19.61 -9.61
CA ARG A 16 -8.56 -20.21 -8.37
C ARG A 16 -7.26 -19.52 -7.94
N ARG A 17 -6.33 -19.28 -8.85
CA ARG A 17 -5.09 -18.54 -8.58
C ARG A 17 -5.38 -17.14 -8.07
N ASN A 18 -6.34 -16.44 -8.65
CA ASN A 18 -6.71 -15.09 -8.22
C ASN A 18 -7.33 -15.07 -6.84
N ILE A 19 -8.16 -16.05 -6.49
CA ILE A 19 -8.76 -16.15 -5.14
C ILE A 19 -7.71 -16.41 -4.07
N SER A 20 -6.68 -17.24 -4.35
CA SER A 20 -5.66 -17.61 -3.37
C SER A 20 -4.60 -16.53 -3.10
N LYS A 21 -4.52 -15.49 -3.93
CA LYS A 21 -3.55 -14.40 -3.75
C LYS A 21 -3.78 -13.65 -2.43
N ARG A 22 -2.69 -13.43 -1.69
CA ARG A 22 -2.67 -12.58 -0.51
C ARG A 22 -1.71 -11.43 -0.76
N GLU A 23 -2.22 -10.21 -0.75
CA GLU A 23 -1.44 -9.02 -1.11
C GLU A 23 -1.82 -7.85 -0.22
N PHE A 24 -0.81 -7.08 0.19
CA PHE A 24 -0.96 -5.76 0.79
C PHE A 24 -0.57 -4.73 -0.26
N ILE A 25 -1.48 -3.85 -0.62
CA ILE A 25 -1.31 -2.93 -1.74
C ILE A 25 -1.47 -1.49 -1.24
N ILE A 26 -0.49 -0.65 -1.51
CA ILE A 26 -0.62 0.80 -1.38
C ILE A 26 -0.81 1.34 -2.79
N PHE A 27 -2.03 1.74 -3.11
CA PHE A 27 -2.36 2.26 -4.43
C PHE A 27 -1.77 3.66 -4.63
N HIS A 28 -1.38 3.97 -5.87
CA HIS A 28 -1.10 5.35 -6.21
C HIS A 28 -2.38 6.08 -6.56
N LYS A 29 -2.67 7.13 -5.81
CA LYS A 29 -3.68 8.14 -6.14
C LYS A 29 -3.21 9.50 -5.68
N SER A 30 -3.28 10.49 -6.57
CA SER A 30 -2.93 11.87 -6.23
C SER A 30 -3.86 12.39 -5.12
N ARG A 31 -3.28 13.01 -4.09
CA ARG A 31 -3.97 13.65 -2.96
C ARG A 31 -4.84 12.72 -2.10
N SER A 32 -4.80 11.42 -2.34
CA SER A 32 -5.58 10.45 -1.58
C SER A 32 -4.73 9.24 -1.25
N SER A 33 -4.98 8.65 -0.08
CA SER A 33 -4.32 7.42 0.35
C SER A 33 -5.30 6.28 0.36
N ILE A 34 -4.98 5.23 -0.40
CA ILE A 34 -5.79 4.03 -0.52
C ILE A 34 -4.90 2.82 -0.26
N ILE A 35 -5.24 2.06 0.77
CA ILE A 35 -4.56 0.82 1.13
C ILE A 35 -5.53 -0.33 0.94
N GLY A 36 -5.11 -1.37 0.22
CA GLY A 36 -5.87 -2.59 -0.01
C GLY A 36 -5.20 -3.80 0.66
N ILE A 37 -5.98 -4.64 1.32
CA ILE A 37 -5.54 -5.96 1.78
C ILE A 37 -6.40 -7.00 1.09
N ARG A 38 -5.79 -7.70 0.16
CA ARG A 38 -6.41 -8.78 -0.61
C ARG A 38 -6.26 -10.10 0.10
N ARG A 39 -7.34 -10.84 0.23
CA ARG A 39 -7.38 -12.20 0.77
C ARG A 39 -8.67 -12.90 0.34
N ASP A 40 -8.57 -14.16 -0.10
CA ASP A 40 -9.70 -15.07 -0.30
C ASP A 40 -10.81 -14.48 -1.21
N GLY A 41 -10.42 -13.84 -2.32
CA GLY A 41 -11.38 -13.23 -3.27
C GLY A 41 -12.00 -11.91 -2.81
N PHE A 42 -11.56 -11.37 -1.67
CA PHE A 42 -11.98 -10.06 -1.16
C PHE A 42 -10.80 -9.09 -1.12
N ILE A 43 -11.12 -7.81 -1.19
CA ILE A 43 -10.18 -6.75 -0.86
C ILE A 43 -10.77 -5.83 0.20
N ASN A 44 -10.08 -5.69 1.33
CA ASN A 44 -10.41 -4.71 2.36
C ASN A 44 -9.71 -3.40 2.01
N ILE A 45 -10.48 -2.35 1.78
CA ILE A 45 -9.97 -1.01 1.45
C ILE A 45 -10.00 -0.14 2.69
N TYR A 46 -8.85 0.47 2.99
CA TYR A 46 -8.64 1.43 4.08
C TYR A 46 -8.26 2.78 3.47
N SER A 47 -9.04 3.81 3.77
CA SER A 47 -8.81 5.18 3.29
C SER A 47 -9.42 6.19 4.24
N ASN A 48 -9.06 7.47 4.06
CA ASN A 48 -9.71 8.61 4.71
C ASN A 48 -10.89 9.15 3.89
N GLU A 49 -11.02 8.69 2.63
CA GLU A 49 -12.09 9.10 1.75
C GLU A 49 -13.45 8.58 2.20
N THR A 50 -14.50 9.29 1.80
CA THR A 50 -15.88 8.82 2.05
C THR A 50 -16.17 7.55 1.25
N MET A 51 -17.11 6.75 1.74
CA MET A 51 -17.54 5.54 1.05
C MET A 51 -18.07 5.83 -0.37
N ASN A 52 -18.76 6.94 -0.56
CA ASN A 52 -19.28 7.33 -1.86
C ASN A 52 -18.17 7.67 -2.86
N THR A 53 -17.13 8.39 -2.41
CA THR A 53 -15.96 8.69 -3.22
C THR A 53 -15.24 7.39 -3.63
N LEU A 54 -15.06 6.47 -2.69
CA LEU A 54 -14.38 5.19 -2.95
C LEU A 54 -15.17 4.28 -3.89
N LYS A 55 -16.50 4.24 -3.80
CA LYS A 55 -17.34 3.47 -4.72
C LYS A 55 -17.24 3.95 -6.17
N ASN A 56 -17.05 5.25 -6.38
CA ASN A 56 -16.93 5.86 -7.69
C ASN A 56 -15.48 5.93 -8.19
N GLU A 57 -14.53 5.39 -7.43
CA GLU A 57 -13.11 5.44 -7.78
C GLU A 57 -12.78 4.46 -8.90
N LYS A 58 -12.46 5.01 -10.09
CA LYS A 58 -12.16 4.23 -11.29
C LYS A 58 -11.01 3.23 -11.08
N LEU A 59 -9.97 3.64 -10.38
CA LEU A 59 -8.82 2.78 -10.08
C LEU A 59 -9.23 1.52 -9.31
N LEU A 60 -10.05 1.67 -8.26
CA LEU A 60 -10.53 0.54 -7.47
C LEU A 60 -11.47 -0.35 -8.30
N ASN A 61 -12.38 0.26 -9.04
CA ASN A 61 -13.35 -0.47 -9.86
C ASN A 61 -12.63 -1.28 -10.96
N SER A 62 -11.67 -0.67 -11.67
CA SER A 62 -10.89 -1.37 -12.69
C SER A 62 -10.07 -2.52 -12.10
N PHE A 63 -9.39 -2.28 -10.96
CA PHE A 63 -8.60 -3.31 -10.29
C PHE A 63 -9.47 -4.48 -9.82
N THR A 64 -10.59 -4.19 -9.16
CA THR A 64 -11.44 -5.24 -8.59
C THR A 64 -12.22 -6.02 -9.66
N THR A 65 -12.62 -5.38 -10.75
CA THR A 65 -13.23 -6.05 -11.89
C THR A 65 -12.21 -6.95 -12.59
N GLY A 66 -11.01 -6.44 -12.90
CA GLY A 66 -9.95 -7.22 -13.55
C GLY A 66 -9.48 -8.43 -12.74
N GLU A 67 -9.45 -8.32 -11.42
CA GLU A 67 -9.03 -9.41 -10.52
C GLU A 67 -10.21 -10.20 -9.92
N ASN A 68 -11.44 -9.88 -10.31
CA ASN A 68 -12.70 -10.51 -9.82
C ASN A 68 -12.78 -10.53 -8.28
N LEU A 69 -12.63 -9.35 -7.66
CA LEU A 69 -12.60 -9.18 -6.20
C LEU A 69 -13.87 -8.49 -5.69
N LYS A 70 -14.31 -8.89 -4.49
CA LYS A 70 -15.36 -8.19 -3.75
C LYS A 70 -14.74 -7.18 -2.79
N ILE A 71 -15.21 -5.93 -2.82
CA ILE A 71 -14.72 -4.85 -1.96
C ILE A 71 -15.40 -4.86 -0.60
N LYS A 72 -14.61 -4.68 0.47
CA LYS A 72 -15.07 -4.36 1.82
C LYS A 72 -14.38 -3.09 2.30
N TYR A 73 -15.14 -2.05 2.61
CA TYR A 73 -14.60 -0.80 3.14
C TYR A 73 -14.38 -0.90 4.64
N LYS A 74 -13.22 -0.43 5.12
CA LYS A 74 -12.79 -0.50 6.51
C LYS A 74 -12.30 0.86 6.99
N LYS A 75 -12.43 1.13 8.28
CA LYS A 75 -11.83 2.32 8.91
C LYS A 75 -10.30 2.27 8.80
N ARG A 76 -9.69 3.43 8.57
CA ARG A 76 -8.23 3.61 8.55
C ARG A 76 -7.61 3.13 9.86
N LYS A 77 -6.40 2.57 9.76
CA LYS A 77 -5.55 2.17 10.88
C LYS A 77 -4.18 2.82 10.72
N GLN A 78 -3.48 3.03 11.83
CA GLN A 78 -2.10 3.55 11.83
C GLN A 78 -1.05 2.44 11.72
N LEU A 79 -1.43 1.21 12.04
CA LEU A 79 -0.54 0.06 12.01
C LEU A 79 -1.24 -1.12 11.35
N PHE A 80 -0.54 -1.76 10.42
CA PHE A 80 -0.95 -3.01 9.82
C PHE A 80 0.12 -4.07 10.06
N LYS A 81 -0.32 -5.30 10.30
CA LYS A 81 0.53 -6.48 10.25
C LYS A 81 0.09 -7.33 9.07
N PHE A 82 1.02 -7.54 8.15
CA PHE A 82 0.79 -8.37 6.98
C PHE A 82 1.95 -9.36 6.82
N GLN A 83 1.64 -10.66 6.91
CA GLN A 83 2.66 -11.70 7.02
C GLN A 83 3.66 -11.38 8.15
N ASN A 84 4.94 -11.27 7.84
CA ASN A 84 6.01 -10.96 8.78
C ASN A 84 6.40 -9.46 8.76
N LYS A 85 5.62 -8.59 8.09
CA LYS A 85 5.90 -7.16 7.99
C LYS A 85 4.95 -6.32 8.84
N HIS A 86 5.49 -5.27 9.45
CA HIS A 86 4.74 -4.25 10.18
C HIS A 86 4.73 -2.97 9.34
N ILE A 87 3.58 -2.57 8.82
CA ILE A 87 3.43 -1.35 8.04
C ILE A 87 2.91 -0.27 8.98
N ILE A 88 3.75 0.74 9.25
CA ILE A 88 3.48 1.83 10.17
C ILE A 88 3.21 3.08 9.36
N ILE A 89 2.06 3.69 9.57
CA ILE A 89 1.70 4.95 8.92
C ILE A 89 2.18 6.10 9.78
N VAL A 90 2.92 7.00 9.17
CA VAL A 90 3.33 8.28 9.75
C VAL A 90 2.70 9.40 8.91
N ASP A 91 1.74 10.07 9.50
CA ASP A 91 0.97 11.15 8.86
C ASP A 91 1.28 12.52 9.49
N SER A 92 0.45 13.51 9.20
CA SER A 92 0.59 14.88 9.70
C SER A 92 0.65 15.00 11.23
N LEU A 93 0.19 13.98 11.97
CA LEU A 93 0.31 13.94 13.43
C LEU A 93 1.74 13.61 13.89
N CYS A 94 2.60 13.16 12.97
CA CYS A 94 4.02 12.86 13.21
C CYS A 94 4.25 11.80 14.32
N VAL A 95 3.28 10.93 14.56
CA VAL A 95 3.39 9.86 15.58
C VAL A 95 4.06 8.64 14.98
N TYR A 96 5.15 8.20 15.58
CA TYR A 96 5.84 6.98 15.23
C TYR A 96 6.54 6.37 16.45
N PRO A 97 6.86 5.06 16.42
CA PRO A 97 7.53 4.39 17.55
C PRO A 97 8.90 5.00 17.84
N ASN A 98 9.26 5.05 19.11
CA ASN A 98 10.58 5.50 19.58
C ASN A 98 11.59 4.36 19.78
N LYS A 99 11.31 3.19 19.22
CA LYS A 99 12.14 1.97 19.31
C LYS A 99 12.20 1.25 17.97
N GLN A 100 13.21 0.41 17.82
CA GLN A 100 13.34 -0.45 16.65
C GLN A 100 12.17 -1.44 16.58
N ILE A 101 11.60 -1.58 15.36
CA ILE A 101 10.60 -2.58 15.04
C ILE A 101 11.11 -3.41 13.88
N GLN A 102 11.35 -4.70 14.16
CA GLN A 102 11.81 -5.64 13.15
C GLN A 102 10.81 -5.75 12.00
N ASN A 103 11.33 -5.92 10.78
CA ASN A 103 10.53 -6.08 9.56
C ASN A 103 9.51 -4.96 9.34
N SER A 104 9.85 -3.73 9.79
CA SER A 104 8.96 -2.59 9.62
C SER A 104 9.15 -1.89 8.27
N VAL A 105 8.06 -1.40 7.74
CA VAL A 105 7.96 -0.52 6.57
C VAL A 105 7.22 0.73 7.02
N ILE A 106 7.76 1.90 6.72
CA ILE A 106 7.12 3.17 7.06
C ILE A 106 6.41 3.72 5.83
N LEU A 107 5.13 4.00 5.96
CA LEU A 107 4.35 4.72 4.97
C LEU A 107 4.14 6.17 5.41
N LEU A 108 4.73 7.11 4.66
CA LEU A 108 4.59 8.55 4.87
C LEU A 108 3.36 9.08 4.13
N GLN A 109 2.48 9.78 4.85
CA GLN A 109 1.23 10.34 4.33
C GLN A 109 1.03 11.78 4.77
N ASN A 110 0.41 12.60 3.92
CA ASN A 110 0.05 14.00 4.24
C ASN A 110 1.26 14.87 4.67
N SER A 111 2.42 14.61 4.08
CA SER A 111 3.65 15.41 4.28
C SER A 111 4.02 15.66 5.74
N PRO A 112 4.24 14.62 6.56
CA PRO A 112 4.58 14.78 7.96
C PRO A 112 5.85 15.62 8.16
N LYS A 113 5.80 16.57 9.09
CA LYS A 113 6.93 17.44 9.44
C LYS A 113 7.90 16.74 10.38
N ILE A 114 8.49 15.63 9.95
CA ILE A 114 9.40 14.81 10.75
C ILE A 114 10.86 15.00 10.36
N ASN A 115 11.75 14.73 11.30
CA ASN A 115 13.16 14.48 11.00
C ASN A 115 13.32 13.01 10.57
N LEU A 116 13.32 12.76 9.26
CA LEU A 116 13.38 11.39 8.73
C LEU A 116 14.70 10.70 9.10
N ALA A 117 15.83 11.41 9.18
CA ALA A 117 17.09 10.81 9.56
C ALA A 117 17.03 10.22 10.99
N ARG A 118 16.44 10.97 11.94
CA ARG A 118 16.20 10.50 13.30
C ARG A 118 15.25 9.30 13.34
N LEU A 119 14.16 9.33 12.56
CA LEU A 119 13.23 8.20 12.47
C LEU A 119 13.96 6.93 11.98
N LEU A 120 14.79 7.04 10.94
CA LEU A 120 15.55 5.91 10.40
C LEU A 120 16.53 5.33 11.43
N GLU A 121 17.14 6.15 12.26
CA GLU A 121 18.05 5.70 13.32
C GLU A 121 17.32 4.99 14.46
N MET A 122 16.13 5.48 14.84
CA MET A 122 15.36 4.94 15.95
C MET A 122 14.60 3.67 15.56
N VAL A 123 13.86 3.70 14.47
CA VAL A 123 12.96 2.60 14.06
C VAL A 123 13.67 1.53 13.24
N LYS A 124 14.71 1.92 12.49
CA LYS A 124 15.48 1.08 11.55
C LYS A 124 14.58 0.29 10.60
N PRO A 125 13.69 0.98 9.85
CA PRO A 125 12.78 0.31 8.95
C PRO A 125 13.53 -0.30 7.76
N GLN A 126 12.98 -1.36 7.20
CA GLN A 126 13.50 -1.98 5.97
C GLN A 126 13.29 -1.09 4.73
N GLN A 127 12.24 -0.26 4.74
CA GLN A 127 11.87 0.57 3.60
C GLN A 127 11.00 1.75 4.03
N ILE A 128 11.14 2.85 3.30
CA ILE A 128 10.26 4.01 3.36
C ILE A 128 9.41 4.07 2.09
N ILE A 129 8.13 4.33 2.26
CA ILE A 129 7.18 4.52 1.15
C ILE A 129 6.56 5.91 1.30
N ALA A 130 6.48 6.65 0.22
CA ALA A 130 5.72 7.90 0.14
C ALA A 130 4.58 7.72 -0.85
N ASP A 131 3.34 7.92 -0.40
CA ASP A 131 2.17 7.86 -1.28
C ASP A 131 1.83 9.20 -1.94
N GLY A 132 0.77 9.23 -2.75
CA GLY A 132 0.34 10.39 -3.53
C GLY A 132 -0.23 11.57 -2.72
N THR A 133 -0.31 11.48 -1.38
CA THR A 133 -0.76 12.56 -0.50
C THR A 133 0.36 13.54 -0.14
N ASN A 134 1.61 13.21 -0.50
CA ASN A 134 2.77 13.98 -0.09
C ASN A 134 3.17 15.04 -1.13
N TYR A 135 3.61 16.21 -0.65
CA TYR A 135 4.17 17.26 -1.52
C TYR A 135 5.51 16.83 -2.13
N ARG A 136 5.76 17.19 -3.37
CA ARG A 136 6.98 16.84 -4.12
C ARG A 136 8.27 17.28 -3.41
N SER A 137 8.27 18.46 -2.77
CA SER A 137 9.42 18.97 -2.03
C SER A 137 9.79 18.10 -0.82
N TYR A 138 8.79 17.52 -0.13
CA TYR A 138 9.02 16.57 0.96
C TYR A 138 9.56 15.26 0.44
N ILE A 139 8.96 14.72 -0.62
CA ILE A 139 9.39 13.46 -1.25
C ILE A 139 10.86 13.56 -1.68
N GLN A 140 11.26 14.67 -2.34
CA GLN A 140 12.63 14.87 -2.80
C GLN A 140 13.61 14.86 -1.62
N ARG A 141 13.32 15.60 -0.56
CA ARG A 141 14.14 15.66 0.66
C ARG A 141 14.26 14.30 1.35
N TRP A 142 13.17 13.56 1.43
CA TRP A 142 13.17 12.21 2.01
C TRP A 142 13.94 11.22 1.17
N LYS A 143 13.83 11.28 -0.15
CA LYS A 143 14.61 10.45 -1.08
C LYS A 143 16.10 10.65 -0.88
N GLU A 144 16.56 11.90 -0.75
CA GLU A 144 17.97 12.24 -0.48
C GLU A 144 18.42 11.71 0.90
N THR A 145 17.59 11.89 1.93
CA THR A 145 17.87 11.36 3.27
C THR A 145 18.00 9.84 3.27
N CYS A 146 17.06 9.15 2.61
CA CYS A 146 17.08 7.70 2.48
C CYS A 146 18.32 7.21 1.70
N LYS A 147 18.71 7.92 0.63
CA LYS A 147 19.93 7.63 -0.13
C LYS A 147 21.18 7.73 0.75
N LYS A 148 21.33 8.80 1.54
CA LYS A 148 22.44 9.00 2.48
C LYS A 148 22.49 7.91 3.55
N LYS A 149 21.32 7.45 4.04
CA LYS A 149 21.19 6.41 5.08
C LYS A 149 21.11 4.99 4.51
N LYS A 150 21.26 4.80 3.20
CA LYS A 150 21.18 3.51 2.49
C LYS A 150 19.89 2.74 2.78
N THR A 151 18.79 3.46 2.99
CA THR A 151 17.46 2.88 3.22
C THR A 151 16.67 2.89 1.91
N PRO A 152 16.08 1.78 1.47
CA PRO A 152 15.23 1.74 0.28
C PRO A 152 14.06 2.72 0.37
N PHE A 153 13.80 3.44 -0.71
CA PHE A 153 12.73 4.44 -0.81
C PHE A 153 11.85 4.15 -2.02
N HIS A 154 10.53 4.08 -1.82
CA HIS A 154 9.55 3.89 -2.86
C HIS A 154 8.60 5.10 -2.92
N ASN A 155 8.45 5.69 -4.08
CA ASN A 155 7.53 6.80 -4.33
C ASN A 155 6.41 6.32 -5.26
N THR A 156 5.21 6.17 -4.76
CA THR A 156 4.10 5.63 -5.57
C THR A 156 3.79 6.50 -6.79
N ASN A 157 4.16 7.78 -6.80
CA ASN A 157 3.95 8.68 -7.94
C ASN A 157 4.89 8.39 -9.14
N VAL A 158 6.02 7.74 -8.90
CA VAL A 158 7.03 7.42 -9.92
C VAL A 158 7.11 5.92 -10.14
N ASP A 159 7.11 5.17 -9.04
CA ASP A 159 7.37 3.72 -9.03
C ASP A 159 6.07 2.91 -9.11
N GLY A 160 4.89 3.58 -9.11
CA GLY A 160 3.59 2.94 -9.13
C GLY A 160 3.15 2.42 -7.76
N ALA A 161 2.10 1.59 -7.74
CA ALA A 161 1.59 1.00 -6.51
C ALA A 161 2.64 0.11 -5.82
N TYR A 162 2.70 0.16 -4.49
CA TYR A 162 3.58 -0.72 -3.72
C TYR A 162 2.83 -1.98 -3.28
N ILE A 163 3.38 -3.16 -3.58
CA ILE A 163 2.73 -4.45 -3.32
C ILE A 163 3.64 -5.34 -2.49
N ILE A 164 3.11 -5.89 -1.39
CA ILE A 164 3.70 -6.97 -0.61
C ILE A 164 2.90 -8.24 -0.91
N LYS A 165 3.60 -9.27 -1.36
CA LYS A 165 3.04 -10.60 -1.64
C LYS A 165 3.42 -11.56 -0.53
#